data_6987acd3373b09c2d534723c7b65d7c0
#
_entry.id   6987acd3373b09c2d534723c7b65d7c0
#
_cell.length_a   1.000
_cell.length_b   1.000
_cell.length_c   1.000
_cell.angle_alpha   90.00
_cell.angle_beta   90.00
_cell.angle_gamma   90.00
#
_symmetry.space_group_name_H-M   'P 1'
#
loop_
_entity.id
_entity.type
_entity.pdbx_description
1 polymer ?
#
loop_
_entity_poly.entity_id
_entity_poly.type
_entity_poly.pdbx_seq_one_letter_code
_entity_poly.pdbx_strand_id
1 'polypeptide(L)'
;MPSRAKTAKSRKKTTASTTRRYSSVVVDGLKQTASRAMLRAVGYTDADFKKPSVGIASTWSNLTPCNMHIDKLAEAAADSVDASGGKSTTFGTITVSDGISMGTPGMRYSLVSREVIADSIETVTGAQGFDGLVAIGGCDKNMPGCMMAIARLNRPALFVYGGTIRPGAKHTDVVSVFEAVGQYAKGAINDQQLKQVEKTAIPGPGSCGGMYTANTMASAIEALGMSLPNSSAQEAVSRTKLDDCKDAGKAVLNLIKHDIKPSDILTRKAFENAITVSIALGGSTNAVLHLLAIAHSAGVKLEMDDFTRIGKRVPVIADVRPS
;
A
#
# COMPACT_ATOMS: atom_id res chain seq x y z
N MET A 1 -70.76 3.13 11.87
CA MET A 1 -69.81 2.44 10.93
C MET A 1 -68.43 2.56 11.48
N PRO A 2 -67.74 1.49 11.91
CA PRO A 2 -66.45 1.60 12.56
C PRO A 2 -65.29 1.66 11.51
N SER A 3 -64.36 2.57 11.76
CA SER A 3 -63.10 2.78 11.05
C SER A 3 -62.18 1.57 11.12
N ARG A 4 -61.75 1.07 9.95
CA ARG A 4 -60.71 0.02 9.82
C ARG A 4 -59.33 0.65 9.99
N ALA A 5 -58.71 0.40 11.12
CA ALA A 5 -57.29 0.66 11.35
C ALA A 5 -56.42 -0.27 10.47
N LYS A 6 -55.64 0.29 9.52
CA LYS A 6 -54.63 -0.43 8.75
C LYS A 6 -53.39 -0.65 9.61
N THR A 7 -53.20 -1.87 10.11
CA THR A 7 -51.95 -2.31 10.71
C THR A 7 -50.80 -2.30 9.70
N ALA A 8 -49.88 -1.38 9.84
CA ALA A 8 -48.63 -1.35 9.10
C ALA A 8 -47.75 -2.51 9.55
N LYS A 9 -47.60 -3.55 8.73
CA LYS A 9 -46.62 -4.60 8.92
C LYS A 9 -45.21 -3.99 8.73
N SER A 10 -44.50 -3.82 9.86
CA SER A 10 -43.08 -3.55 9.89
C SER A 10 -42.34 -4.67 9.13
N ARG A 11 -41.83 -4.37 7.94
CA ARG A 11 -40.87 -5.22 7.23
C ARG A 11 -39.58 -5.22 8.04
N LYS A 12 -39.34 -6.27 8.83
CA LYS A 12 -38.00 -6.56 9.31
C LYS A 12 -37.08 -6.67 8.10
N LYS A 13 -36.21 -5.66 7.91
CA LYS A 13 -35.05 -5.80 7.04
C LYS A 13 -34.22 -6.94 7.60
N THR A 14 -34.23 -8.09 6.96
CA THR A 14 -33.23 -9.12 7.13
C THR A 14 -31.90 -8.47 6.75
N THR A 15 -31.04 -8.23 7.74
CA THR A 15 -29.65 -7.86 7.54
C THR A 15 -28.97 -9.05 6.89
N ALA A 16 -28.99 -9.12 5.55
CA ALA A 16 -28.08 -9.98 4.81
C ALA A 16 -26.67 -9.66 5.27
N SER A 17 -25.85 -10.67 5.52
CA SER A 17 -24.47 -10.54 5.98
C SER A 17 -23.74 -9.46 5.16
N THR A 18 -23.39 -8.34 5.79
CA THR A 18 -22.74 -7.19 5.16
C THR A 18 -21.31 -7.53 4.67
N THR A 19 -20.77 -8.69 5.08
CA THR A 19 -19.37 -9.09 4.83
C THR A 19 -19.09 -9.59 3.40
N ARG A 20 -20.14 -9.89 2.60
CA ARG A 20 -20.02 -10.36 1.20
C ARG A 20 -20.77 -9.43 0.24
N ARG A 21 -20.61 -8.13 0.46
CA ARG A 21 -21.36 -7.11 -0.30
C ARG A 21 -21.09 -7.14 -1.81
N TYR A 22 -19.85 -7.40 -2.19
CA TYR A 22 -19.39 -7.39 -3.58
C TYR A 22 -19.22 -8.81 -4.13
N SER A 23 -18.62 -9.72 -3.37
CA SER A 23 -18.38 -11.08 -3.82
C SER A 23 -19.67 -11.87 -4.08
N SER A 24 -20.74 -11.62 -3.32
CA SER A 24 -22.03 -12.25 -3.55
C SER A 24 -22.58 -12.02 -4.95
N VAL A 25 -22.34 -10.83 -5.52
CA VAL A 25 -22.77 -10.49 -6.90
C VAL A 25 -22.06 -11.35 -7.95
N VAL A 26 -20.80 -11.74 -7.65
CA VAL A 26 -19.95 -12.53 -8.56
C VAL A 26 -20.19 -14.03 -8.45
N VAL A 27 -20.56 -14.54 -7.27
CA VAL A 27 -20.60 -15.99 -7.04
C VAL A 27 -21.98 -16.56 -6.68
N ASP A 28 -22.96 -15.76 -6.27
CA ASP A 28 -24.24 -16.29 -5.79
C ASP A 28 -25.27 -16.47 -6.92
N GLY A 29 -26.11 -17.49 -6.77
CA GLY A 29 -27.23 -17.77 -7.68
C GLY A 29 -26.86 -18.54 -8.96
N LEU A 30 -27.88 -18.95 -9.69
CA LEU A 30 -27.73 -19.79 -10.88
C LEU A 30 -26.96 -19.10 -12.00
N LYS A 31 -27.17 -17.79 -12.18
CA LYS A 31 -26.52 -17.00 -13.24
C LYS A 31 -24.99 -16.96 -13.09
N GLN A 32 -24.46 -17.17 -11.88
CA GLN A 32 -23.04 -17.14 -11.58
C GLN A 32 -22.36 -18.53 -11.63
N THR A 33 -23.02 -19.51 -12.26
CA THR A 33 -22.45 -20.87 -12.38
C THR A 33 -21.13 -20.84 -13.18
N ALA A 34 -21.07 -20.09 -14.27
CA ALA A 34 -19.84 -19.95 -15.06
C ALA A 34 -18.70 -19.30 -14.25
N SER A 35 -19.01 -18.22 -13.50
CA SER A 35 -18.05 -17.56 -12.61
C SER A 35 -17.48 -18.56 -11.58
N ARG A 36 -18.35 -19.33 -10.90
CA ARG A 36 -17.89 -20.35 -9.96
C ARG A 36 -17.04 -21.43 -10.62
N ALA A 37 -17.38 -21.84 -11.85
CA ALA A 37 -16.58 -22.83 -12.58
C ALA A 37 -15.14 -22.32 -12.85
N MET A 38 -15.00 -21.06 -13.25
CA MET A 38 -13.68 -20.43 -13.42
C MET A 38 -12.92 -20.35 -12.09
N LEU A 39 -13.58 -19.94 -11.00
CA LEU A 39 -12.98 -19.86 -9.68
C LEU A 39 -12.56 -21.23 -9.14
N ARG A 40 -13.31 -22.30 -9.43
CA ARG A 40 -12.90 -23.67 -9.09
C ARG A 40 -11.61 -24.09 -9.78
N ALA A 41 -11.39 -23.66 -11.01
CA ALA A 41 -10.16 -23.96 -11.75
C ALA A 41 -8.91 -23.34 -11.09
N VAL A 42 -9.08 -22.26 -10.31
CA VAL A 42 -8.02 -21.64 -9.51
C VAL A 42 -8.09 -22.02 -8.02
N GLY A 43 -8.80 -23.12 -7.68
CA GLY A 43 -8.74 -23.74 -6.35
C GLY A 43 -9.83 -23.33 -5.37
N TYR A 44 -10.89 -22.63 -5.79
CA TYR A 44 -12.02 -22.32 -4.90
C TYR A 44 -12.88 -23.58 -4.65
N THR A 45 -13.29 -23.76 -3.39
CA THR A 45 -14.22 -24.80 -2.93
C THR A 45 -15.61 -24.23 -2.67
N ASP A 46 -16.59 -25.10 -2.39
CA ASP A 46 -17.95 -24.69 -1.99
C ASP A 46 -17.97 -23.86 -0.71
N ALA A 47 -17.05 -24.13 0.20
CA ALA A 47 -16.89 -23.37 1.43
C ALA A 47 -16.40 -21.93 1.15
N ASP A 48 -15.52 -21.75 0.16
CA ASP A 48 -14.92 -20.46 -0.15
C ASP A 48 -15.92 -19.48 -0.74
N PHE A 49 -16.91 -19.95 -1.50
CA PHE A 49 -18.00 -19.12 -2.01
C PHE A 49 -18.88 -18.51 -0.91
N LYS A 50 -18.78 -18.98 0.33
CA LYS A 50 -19.52 -18.46 1.49
C LYS A 50 -18.73 -17.47 2.34
N LYS A 51 -17.42 -17.31 2.07
CA LYS A 51 -16.52 -16.43 2.78
C LYS A 51 -16.45 -15.04 2.11
N PRO A 52 -16.13 -13.98 2.86
CA PRO A 52 -15.76 -12.71 2.23
C PRO A 52 -14.51 -12.90 1.36
N SER A 53 -14.52 -12.29 0.18
CA SER A 53 -13.41 -12.35 -0.76
C SER A 53 -12.47 -11.15 -0.56
N VAL A 54 -11.16 -11.40 -0.44
CA VAL A 54 -10.14 -10.38 -0.20
C VAL A 54 -9.10 -10.41 -1.31
N GLY A 55 -8.93 -9.29 -2.00
CA GLY A 55 -7.83 -9.09 -2.93
C GLY A 55 -6.53 -8.79 -2.20
N ILE A 56 -5.44 -9.44 -2.61
CA ILE A 56 -4.08 -9.11 -2.19
C ILE A 56 -3.38 -8.50 -3.40
N ALA A 57 -3.32 -7.16 -3.46
CA ALA A 57 -2.65 -6.45 -4.54
C ALA A 57 -1.14 -6.43 -4.28
N SER A 58 -0.37 -7.15 -5.08
CA SER A 58 1.06 -7.28 -4.96
C SER A 58 1.79 -6.44 -6.00
N THR A 59 2.70 -5.59 -5.56
CA THR A 59 3.63 -4.88 -6.46
C THR A 59 4.94 -5.64 -6.66
N TRP A 60 4.92 -6.96 -6.45
CA TRP A 60 6.08 -7.81 -6.64
C TRP A 60 6.71 -7.67 -8.02
N SER A 61 8.04 -7.63 -8.03
CA SER A 61 8.83 -7.71 -9.26
C SER A 61 10.27 -8.01 -8.89
N ASN A 62 10.93 -8.88 -9.65
CA ASN A 62 12.37 -9.10 -9.53
C ASN A 62 13.22 -8.01 -10.19
N LEU A 63 12.58 -6.96 -10.73
CA LEU A 63 13.25 -5.83 -11.38
C LEU A 63 14.00 -4.93 -10.40
N THR A 64 13.52 -4.79 -9.17
CA THR A 64 14.06 -3.84 -8.19
C THR A 64 14.15 -4.45 -6.79
N PRO A 65 15.20 -4.12 -6.01
CA PRO A 65 15.33 -4.56 -4.62
C PRO A 65 14.10 -4.23 -3.76
N CYS A 66 13.47 -3.10 -4.02
CA CYS A 66 12.29 -2.64 -3.27
C CYS A 66 11.12 -3.63 -3.31
N ASN A 67 11.01 -4.44 -4.36
CA ASN A 67 9.83 -5.26 -4.62
C ASN A 67 10.10 -6.77 -4.73
N MET A 68 11.37 -7.20 -4.78
CA MET A 68 11.72 -8.59 -5.10
C MET A 68 11.29 -9.62 -4.04
N HIS A 69 10.92 -9.19 -2.84
CA HIS A 69 10.47 -10.03 -1.72
C HIS A 69 8.97 -9.92 -1.43
N ILE A 70 8.26 -9.06 -2.15
CA ILE A 70 6.84 -8.77 -1.88
C ILE A 70 5.94 -9.98 -2.16
N ASP A 71 6.36 -10.92 -3.00
CA ASP A 71 5.69 -12.20 -3.21
C ASP A 71 5.48 -12.95 -1.89
N LYS A 72 6.54 -13.07 -1.07
CA LYS A 72 6.49 -13.73 0.24
C LYS A 72 5.61 -12.99 1.26
N LEU A 73 5.62 -11.66 1.20
CA LEU A 73 4.75 -10.84 2.02
C LEU A 73 3.28 -11.00 1.63
N ALA A 74 3.00 -11.06 0.31
CA ALA A 74 1.66 -11.30 -0.21
C ALA A 74 1.14 -12.69 0.16
N GLU A 75 1.99 -13.71 0.09
CA GLU A 75 1.67 -15.08 0.53
C GLU A 75 1.31 -15.10 2.03
N ALA A 76 2.13 -14.49 2.88
CA ALA A 76 1.86 -14.43 4.33
C ALA A 76 0.55 -13.70 4.66
N ALA A 77 0.20 -12.64 3.94
CA ALA A 77 -1.07 -11.94 4.10
C ALA A 77 -2.26 -12.81 3.61
N ALA A 78 -2.10 -13.47 2.46
CA ALA A 78 -3.10 -14.35 1.88
C ALA A 78 -3.42 -15.53 2.80
N ASP A 79 -2.40 -16.23 3.30
CA ASP A 79 -2.53 -17.34 4.23
C ASP A 79 -3.27 -16.92 5.52
N SER A 80 -2.96 -15.71 6.00
CA SER A 80 -3.62 -15.18 7.19
C SER A 80 -5.10 -14.85 6.97
N VAL A 81 -5.45 -14.30 5.79
CA VAL A 81 -6.85 -14.10 5.40
C VAL A 81 -7.60 -15.43 5.38
N ASP A 82 -7.03 -16.43 4.72
CA ASP A 82 -7.66 -17.76 4.58
C ASP A 82 -7.81 -18.45 5.93
N ALA A 83 -6.79 -18.39 6.79
CA ALA A 83 -6.83 -18.94 8.15
C ALA A 83 -7.81 -18.20 9.08
N SER A 84 -8.12 -16.94 8.79
CA SER A 84 -9.03 -16.11 9.60
C SER A 84 -10.48 -16.10 9.09
N GLY A 85 -10.81 -16.94 8.11
CA GLY A 85 -12.19 -17.13 7.64
C GLY A 85 -12.59 -16.31 6.42
N GLY A 86 -11.64 -15.66 5.74
CA GLY A 86 -11.81 -15.07 4.41
C GLY A 86 -11.46 -16.04 3.30
N LYS A 87 -11.52 -15.56 2.05
CA LYS A 87 -10.89 -16.19 0.89
C LYS A 87 -10.03 -15.17 0.17
N SER A 88 -8.73 -15.41 0.16
CA SER A 88 -7.75 -14.55 -0.49
C SER A 88 -7.63 -14.85 -1.98
N THR A 89 -7.28 -13.81 -2.74
CA THR A 89 -6.82 -13.92 -4.13
C THR A 89 -5.72 -12.91 -4.37
N THR A 90 -4.51 -13.39 -4.64
CA THR A 90 -3.38 -12.53 -4.97
C THR A 90 -3.37 -12.18 -6.45
N PHE A 91 -3.14 -10.92 -6.75
CA PHE A 91 -2.95 -10.42 -8.12
C PHE A 91 -1.83 -9.37 -8.18
N GLY A 92 -1.20 -9.26 -9.36
CA GLY A 92 -0.08 -8.35 -9.58
C GLY A 92 -0.50 -7.00 -10.12
N THR A 93 0.29 -5.97 -9.81
CA THR A 93 0.33 -4.69 -10.49
C THR A 93 1.77 -4.34 -10.83
N ILE A 94 1.99 -3.35 -11.69
CA ILE A 94 3.33 -2.98 -12.15
C ILE A 94 4.16 -2.33 -11.05
N THR A 95 5.48 -2.35 -11.25
CA THR A 95 6.43 -1.50 -10.50
C THR A 95 7.44 -0.88 -11.45
N VAL A 96 7.89 0.34 -11.14
CA VAL A 96 8.98 1.05 -11.78
C VAL A 96 9.97 1.46 -10.70
N SER A 97 11.26 1.28 -10.95
CA SER A 97 12.30 1.70 -10.01
C SER A 97 12.86 3.06 -10.41
N ASP A 98 12.60 4.05 -9.57
CA ASP A 98 13.18 5.39 -9.74
C ASP A 98 14.71 5.34 -9.68
N GLY A 99 15.28 4.54 -8.77
CA GLY A 99 16.72 4.39 -8.63
C GLY A 99 17.43 3.79 -9.86
N ILE A 100 16.74 2.94 -10.63
CA ILE A 100 17.29 2.36 -11.87
C ILE A 100 17.11 3.32 -13.03
N SER A 101 15.99 4.03 -13.10
CA SER A 101 15.68 4.94 -14.23
C SER A 101 16.25 6.36 -14.06
N MET A 102 16.73 6.70 -12.86
CA MET A 102 17.28 8.03 -12.56
C MET A 102 18.40 8.45 -13.54
N GLY A 103 18.33 9.67 -14.02
CA GLY A 103 19.29 10.21 -14.99
C GLY A 103 19.11 9.71 -16.43
N THR A 104 18.09 8.89 -16.70
CA THR A 104 17.78 8.38 -18.05
C THR A 104 16.43 8.90 -18.55
N PRO A 105 16.13 8.81 -19.86
CA PRO A 105 14.80 9.11 -20.39
C PRO A 105 13.68 8.27 -19.76
N GLY A 106 14.00 7.08 -19.21
CA GLY A 106 13.08 6.21 -18.49
C GLY A 106 12.46 6.84 -17.25
N MET A 107 13.10 7.84 -16.64
CA MET A 107 12.56 8.52 -15.48
C MET A 107 11.21 9.23 -15.74
N ARG A 108 10.89 9.53 -17.00
CA ARG A 108 9.60 10.12 -17.39
C ARG A 108 8.41 9.17 -17.13
N TYR A 109 8.64 7.86 -17.04
CA TYR A 109 7.63 6.87 -16.73
C TYR A 109 7.36 6.72 -15.23
N SER A 110 8.24 7.24 -14.37
CA SER A 110 8.14 7.07 -12.93
C SER A 110 6.79 7.58 -12.38
N LEU A 111 6.47 8.85 -12.57
CA LEU A 111 5.21 9.41 -12.05
C LEU A 111 3.97 8.80 -12.73
N VAL A 112 4.05 8.51 -14.02
CA VAL A 112 2.96 7.87 -14.78
C VAL A 112 2.62 6.50 -14.19
N SER A 113 3.61 5.75 -13.71
CA SER A 113 3.39 4.43 -13.12
C SER A 113 2.46 4.47 -11.89
N ARG A 114 2.43 5.57 -11.14
CA ARG A 114 1.51 5.76 -10.01
C ARG A 114 0.04 5.62 -10.43
N GLU A 115 -0.35 6.28 -11.53
CA GLU A 115 -1.72 6.20 -12.06
C GLU A 115 -2.03 4.80 -12.58
N VAL A 116 -1.11 4.19 -13.34
CA VAL A 116 -1.29 2.84 -13.87
C VAL A 116 -1.45 1.81 -12.75
N ILE A 117 -0.69 1.95 -11.65
CA ILE A 117 -0.83 1.11 -10.47
C ILE A 117 -2.22 1.29 -9.86
N ALA A 118 -2.65 2.53 -9.65
CA ALA A 118 -3.97 2.82 -9.09
C ALA A 118 -5.09 2.24 -9.95
N ASP A 119 -5.05 2.49 -11.26
CA ASP A 119 -6.06 2.04 -12.22
C ASP A 119 -6.11 0.51 -12.31
N SER A 120 -4.96 -0.17 -12.30
CA SER A 120 -4.91 -1.63 -12.37
C SER A 120 -5.50 -2.30 -11.12
N ILE A 121 -5.19 -1.79 -9.93
CA ILE A 121 -5.73 -2.30 -8.67
C ILE A 121 -7.24 -2.05 -8.59
N GLU A 122 -7.68 -0.85 -8.95
CA GLU A 122 -9.10 -0.49 -8.98
C GLU A 122 -9.87 -1.38 -9.95
N THR A 123 -9.34 -1.58 -11.16
CA THR A 123 -9.93 -2.40 -12.21
C THR A 123 -10.10 -3.86 -11.75
N VAL A 124 -9.05 -4.49 -11.24
CA VAL A 124 -9.10 -5.88 -10.81
C VAL A 124 -10.03 -6.04 -9.60
N THR A 125 -9.90 -5.18 -8.60
CA THR A 125 -10.72 -5.25 -7.38
C THR A 125 -12.20 -5.02 -7.68
N GLY A 126 -12.49 -4.08 -8.58
CA GLY A 126 -13.85 -3.78 -9.05
C GLY A 126 -14.46 -4.93 -9.83
N ALA A 127 -13.76 -5.43 -10.85
CA ALA A 127 -14.22 -6.47 -11.76
C ALA A 127 -14.41 -7.83 -11.05
N GLN A 128 -13.50 -8.21 -10.15
CA GLN A 128 -13.55 -9.48 -9.44
C GLN A 128 -14.43 -9.45 -8.18
N GLY A 129 -14.94 -8.28 -7.80
CA GLY A 129 -15.89 -8.13 -6.71
C GLY A 129 -15.32 -8.48 -5.34
N PHE A 130 -14.07 -8.10 -5.05
CA PHE A 130 -13.51 -8.30 -3.72
C PHE A 130 -14.21 -7.44 -2.67
N ASP A 131 -14.49 -8.03 -1.51
CA ASP A 131 -15.13 -7.36 -0.37
C ASP A 131 -14.16 -6.49 0.42
N GLY A 132 -12.86 -6.82 0.34
CA GLY A 132 -11.78 -6.05 0.94
C GLY A 132 -10.48 -6.18 0.16
N LEU A 133 -9.49 -5.35 0.52
CA LEU A 133 -8.21 -5.27 -0.17
C LEU A 133 -7.06 -5.11 0.83
N VAL A 134 -6.00 -5.89 0.65
CA VAL A 134 -4.67 -5.62 1.22
C VAL A 134 -3.75 -5.26 0.06
N ALA A 135 -3.19 -4.06 0.05
CA ALA A 135 -2.23 -3.64 -0.95
C ALA A 135 -0.82 -3.60 -0.35
N ILE A 136 0.15 -4.20 -1.05
CA ILE A 136 1.53 -4.30 -0.57
C ILE A 136 2.45 -3.62 -1.59
N GLY A 137 3.23 -2.63 -1.13
CA GLY A 137 4.10 -1.85 -1.98
C GLY A 137 5.43 -1.48 -1.34
N GLY A 138 6.47 -1.38 -2.16
CA GLY A 138 7.84 -1.12 -1.69
C GLY A 138 8.53 0.08 -2.34
N CYS A 139 8.23 0.40 -3.58
CA CYS A 139 8.92 1.46 -4.32
C CYS A 139 8.12 2.79 -4.31
N ASP A 140 8.77 3.88 -4.67
CA ASP A 140 8.29 5.27 -4.57
C ASP A 140 6.87 5.49 -5.05
N LYS A 141 6.52 4.96 -6.21
CA LYS A 141 5.20 5.19 -6.85
C LYS A 141 4.18 4.10 -6.51
N ASN A 142 4.65 2.94 -6.00
CA ASN A 142 3.75 1.86 -5.59
C ASN A 142 2.83 2.32 -4.45
N MET A 143 3.39 2.94 -3.42
CA MET A 143 2.65 3.31 -2.23
C MET A 143 1.54 4.32 -2.51
N PRO A 144 1.81 5.48 -3.14
CA PRO A 144 0.75 6.42 -3.47
C PRO A 144 -0.24 5.84 -4.49
N GLY A 145 0.20 5.01 -5.45
CA GLY A 145 -0.69 4.33 -6.39
C GLY A 145 -1.66 3.37 -5.69
N CYS A 146 -1.17 2.54 -4.77
CA CYS A 146 -2.01 1.68 -3.94
C CYS A 146 -3.02 2.49 -3.11
N MET A 147 -2.58 3.58 -2.50
CA MET A 147 -3.44 4.43 -1.69
C MET A 147 -4.52 5.14 -2.51
N MET A 148 -4.21 5.58 -3.72
CA MET A 148 -5.20 6.16 -4.64
C MET A 148 -6.28 5.13 -5.02
N ALA A 149 -5.88 3.89 -5.34
CA ALA A 149 -6.82 2.80 -5.61
C ALA A 149 -7.71 2.50 -4.39
N ILE A 150 -7.13 2.39 -3.20
CA ILE A 150 -7.86 2.18 -1.94
C ILE A 150 -8.89 3.28 -1.73
N ALA A 151 -8.50 4.54 -1.92
CA ALA A 151 -9.39 5.69 -1.75
C ALA A 151 -10.55 5.69 -2.76
N ARG A 152 -10.27 5.44 -4.04
CA ARG A 152 -11.27 5.40 -5.12
C ARG A 152 -12.27 4.26 -4.95
N LEU A 153 -11.79 3.07 -4.60
CA LEU A 153 -12.63 1.89 -4.37
C LEU A 153 -13.55 2.06 -3.16
N ASN A 154 -13.11 2.74 -2.15
CA ASN A 154 -13.81 2.94 -0.89
C ASN A 154 -14.43 1.65 -0.32
N ARG A 155 -13.66 0.57 -0.37
CA ARG A 155 -13.96 -0.74 0.24
C ARG A 155 -13.03 -0.96 1.44
N PRO A 156 -13.42 -1.77 2.43
CA PRO A 156 -12.54 -2.15 3.53
C PRO A 156 -11.15 -2.52 3.03
N ALA A 157 -10.12 -1.77 3.41
CA ALA A 157 -8.78 -1.96 2.88
C ALA A 157 -7.71 -1.43 3.83
N LEU A 158 -6.50 -1.95 3.69
CA LEU A 158 -5.31 -1.41 4.32
C LEU A 158 -4.09 -1.60 3.42
N PHE A 159 -3.05 -0.85 3.73
CA PHE A 159 -1.77 -0.89 3.05
C PHE A 159 -0.71 -1.54 3.93
N VAL A 160 0.20 -2.32 3.32
CA VAL A 160 1.39 -2.87 3.98
C VAL A 160 2.63 -2.38 3.27
N TYR A 161 3.53 -1.77 4.01
CA TYR A 161 4.84 -1.38 3.51
C TYR A 161 5.75 -2.60 3.34
N GLY A 162 6.43 -2.71 2.19
CA GLY A 162 7.38 -3.79 1.92
C GLY A 162 8.61 -3.81 2.83
N GLY A 163 8.86 -2.72 3.54
CA GLY A 163 9.95 -2.61 4.50
C GLY A 163 11.24 -2.02 3.94
N THR A 164 12.07 -1.51 4.84
CA THR A 164 13.35 -0.86 4.52
C THR A 164 14.45 -1.88 4.31
N ILE A 165 15.35 -1.64 3.35
CA ILE A 165 16.53 -2.46 3.09
C ILE A 165 17.49 -2.45 4.30
N ARG A 166 18.20 -3.54 4.50
CA ARG A 166 19.34 -3.57 5.43
C ARG A 166 20.44 -2.64 4.95
N PRO A 167 21.19 -2.01 5.87
CA PRO A 167 22.37 -1.26 5.48
C PRO A 167 23.41 -2.17 4.83
N GLY A 168 24.16 -1.63 3.90
CA GLY A 168 25.29 -2.30 3.28
C GLY A 168 26.51 -2.35 4.21
N ALA A 169 27.62 -2.85 3.69
CA ALA A 169 28.88 -2.90 4.43
C ALA A 169 29.27 -1.50 4.95
N LYS A 170 29.70 -1.43 6.22
CA LYS A 170 30.03 -0.16 6.90
C LYS A 170 28.87 0.86 6.94
N HIS A 171 27.64 0.36 7.02
CA HIS A 171 26.42 1.16 7.03
C HIS A 171 26.21 2.02 5.76
N THR A 172 26.72 1.54 4.61
CA THR A 172 26.46 2.17 3.31
C THR A 172 25.04 1.93 2.84
N ASP A 173 24.57 2.83 1.97
CA ASP A 173 23.26 2.82 1.35
C ASP A 173 23.34 3.44 -0.06
N VAL A 174 22.21 3.71 -0.69
CA VAL A 174 22.17 4.34 -2.02
C VAL A 174 22.78 5.75 -2.02
N VAL A 175 22.69 6.50 -0.90
CA VAL A 175 23.33 7.83 -0.75
C VAL A 175 24.85 7.69 -0.86
N SER A 176 25.39 6.68 -0.19
CA SER A 176 26.83 6.38 -0.24
C SER A 176 27.32 6.09 -1.66
N VAL A 177 26.47 5.52 -2.53
CA VAL A 177 26.80 5.35 -3.96
C VAL A 177 26.89 6.70 -4.68
N PHE A 178 25.93 7.60 -4.45
CA PHE A 178 25.96 8.93 -5.05
C PHE A 178 27.16 9.76 -4.56
N GLU A 179 27.47 9.69 -3.25
CA GLU A 179 28.65 10.32 -2.68
C GLU A 179 29.94 9.78 -3.30
N ALA A 180 30.04 8.45 -3.49
CA ALA A 180 31.21 7.81 -4.10
C ALA A 180 31.40 8.22 -5.56
N VAL A 181 30.33 8.41 -6.34
CA VAL A 181 30.41 8.94 -7.69
C VAL A 181 31.00 10.37 -7.68
N GLY A 182 30.55 11.22 -6.74
CA GLY A 182 31.11 12.56 -6.56
C GLY A 182 32.57 12.58 -6.15
N GLN A 183 32.98 11.67 -5.24
CA GLN A 183 34.38 11.52 -4.80
C GLN A 183 35.25 11.01 -5.94
N TYR A 184 34.76 10.07 -6.74
CA TYR A 184 35.48 9.57 -7.91
C TYR A 184 35.69 10.68 -8.96
N ALA A 185 34.69 11.47 -9.26
CA ALA A 185 34.78 12.59 -10.20
C ALA A 185 35.81 13.65 -9.77
N LYS A 186 36.07 13.77 -8.44
CA LYS A 186 37.09 14.64 -7.88
C LYS A 186 38.47 13.99 -7.73
N GLY A 187 38.62 12.73 -8.13
CA GLY A 187 39.87 11.98 -7.96
C GLY A 187 40.18 11.59 -6.52
N ALA A 188 39.21 11.68 -5.59
CA ALA A 188 39.42 11.35 -4.17
C ALA A 188 39.40 9.83 -3.91
N ILE A 189 38.79 9.05 -4.77
CA ILE A 189 38.77 7.58 -4.76
C ILE A 189 39.09 7.04 -6.15
N ASN A 190 39.60 5.81 -6.21
CA ASN A 190 39.92 5.11 -7.46
C ASN A 190 38.78 4.17 -7.91
N ASP A 191 38.94 3.56 -9.11
CA ASP A 191 37.97 2.61 -9.68
C ASP A 191 37.64 1.44 -8.77
N GLN A 192 38.63 0.88 -8.09
CA GLN A 192 38.43 -0.26 -7.19
C GLN A 192 37.60 0.11 -5.99
N GLN A 193 37.79 1.30 -5.41
CA GLN A 193 37.04 1.81 -4.29
C GLN A 193 35.59 2.12 -4.69
N LEU A 194 35.37 2.78 -5.84
CA LEU A 194 34.05 3.02 -6.38
C LEU A 194 33.28 1.70 -6.61
N LYS A 195 33.93 0.73 -7.27
CA LYS A 195 33.34 -0.59 -7.52
C LYS A 195 33.04 -1.37 -6.23
N GLN A 196 33.81 -1.16 -5.18
CA GLN A 196 33.54 -1.78 -3.88
C GLN A 196 32.26 -1.21 -3.26
N VAL A 197 32.05 0.11 -3.28
CA VAL A 197 30.82 0.72 -2.80
C VAL A 197 29.61 0.23 -3.62
N GLU A 198 29.72 0.24 -4.95
CA GLU A 198 28.67 -0.27 -5.85
C GLU A 198 28.23 -1.70 -5.49
N LYS A 199 29.17 -2.59 -5.20
CA LYS A 199 28.88 -4.00 -4.90
C LYS A 199 28.27 -4.25 -3.51
N THR A 200 28.45 -3.32 -2.58
CA THR A 200 28.16 -3.60 -1.16
C THR A 200 27.11 -2.67 -0.54
N ALA A 201 26.76 -1.58 -1.22
CA ALA A 201 25.83 -0.59 -0.67
C ALA A 201 24.36 -1.05 -0.66
N ILE A 202 23.98 -1.93 -1.60
CA ILE A 202 22.61 -2.44 -1.76
C ILE A 202 22.63 -3.97 -1.55
N PRO A 203 22.52 -4.48 -0.31
CA PRO A 203 22.84 -5.87 0.00
C PRO A 203 21.67 -6.86 -0.24
N GLY A 204 20.52 -6.41 -0.73
CA GLY A 204 19.39 -7.31 -0.96
C GLY A 204 18.03 -6.63 -1.00
N PRO A 205 16.96 -7.31 -0.55
CA PRO A 205 15.60 -6.81 -0.63
C PRO A 205 15.31 -5.63 0.31
N GLY A 206 14.41 -4.76 -0.13
CA GLY A 206 13.87 -3.65 0.63
C GLY A 206 13.96 -2.31 -0.08
N SER A 207 13.17 -1.35 0.39
CA SER A 207 13.17 0.03 -0.08
C SER A 207 14.43 0.75 0.38
N CYS A 208 14.84 1.80 -0.35
CA CYS A 208 16.05 2.56 -0.05
C CYS A 208 16.16 2.93 1.44
N GLY A 209 17.38 2.83 2.01
CA GLY A 209 17.63 3.03 3.45
C GLY A 209 17.53 4.47 3.94
N GLY A 210 17.47 5.48 3.06
CA GLY A 210 17.29 6.87 3.42
C GLY A 210 15.81 7.28 3.54
N MET A 211 15.55 8.49 4.07
CA MET A 211 14.22 9.10 4.13
C MET A 211 13.81 9.68 2.77
N TYR A 212 13.98 8.89 1.73
CA TYR A 212 13.46 9.14 0.39
C TYR A 212 11.95 8.95 0.34
N THR A 213 11.37 9.00 -0.85
CA THR A 213 9.92 8.94 -1.04
C THR A 213 9.31 7.68 -0.44
N ALA A 214 9.95 6.52 -0.56
CA ALA A 214 9.44 5.25 -0.06
C ALA A 214 9.24 5.28 1.47
N ASN A 215 10.26 5.60 2.25
CA ASN A 215 10.15 5.68 3.71
C ASN A 215 9.24 6.83 4.17
N THR A 216 9.27 7.97 3.48
CA THR A 216 8.37 9.10 3.77
C THR A 216 6.91 8.72 3.56
N MET A 217 6.60 8.08 2.44
CA MET A 217 5.22 7.64 2.17
C MET A 217 4.76 6.52 3.11
N ALA A 218 5.64 5.59 3.48
CA ALA A 218 5.32 4.56 4.46
C ALA A 218 4.90 5.19 5.80
N SER A 219 5.70 6.14 6.30
CA SER A 219 5.40 6.89 7.55
C SER A 219 4.13 7.74 7.43
N ALA A 220 3.92 8.38 6.27
CA ALA A 220 2.72 9.17 6.00
C ALA A 220 1.46 8.28 5.96
N ILE A 221 1.52 7.10 5.34
CA ILE A 221 0.39 6.16 5.26
C ILE A 221 0.03 5.61 6.64
N GLU A 222 1.03 5.33 7.48
CA GLU A 222 0.79 4.94 8.87
C GLU A 222 0.13 6.08 9.65
N ALA A 223 0.61 7.32 9.50
CA ALA A 223 0.01 8.50 10.12
C ALA A 223 -1.39 8.83 9.59
N LEU A 224 -1.71 8.47 8.34
CA LEU A 224 -3.07 8.50 7.79
C LEU A 224 -4.01 7.48 8.46
N GLY A 225 -3.48 6.46 9.15
CA GLY A 225 -4.25 5.35 9.73
C GLY A 225 -4.56 4.23 8.74
N MET A 226 -3.84 4.14 7.61
CA MET A 226 -4.09 3.15 6.56
C MET A 226 -3.10 1.97 6.56
N SER A 227 -2.12 1.97 7.45
CA SER A 227 -1.25 0.85 7.80
C SER A 227 -1.39 0.51 9.28
N LEU A 228 -1.00 -0.70 9.65
CA LEU A 228 -0.92 -1.09 11.05
C LEU A 228 0.19 -0.31 11.78
N PRO A 229 0.06 -0.08 13.09
CA PRO A 229 1.09 0.60 13.86
C PRO A 229 2.45 -0.08 13.73
N ASN A 230 3.50 0.71 13.53
CA ASN A 230 4.89 0.27 13.36
C ASN A 230 5.19 -0.47 12.03
N SER A 231 4.25 -0.50 11.10
CA SER A 231 4.46 -1.11 9.77
C SER A 231 5.54 -0.38 8.97
N SER A 232 5.63 0.95 9.08
CA SER A 232 6.57 1.80 8.35
C SER A 232 8.02 1.68 8.83
N ALA A 233 8.25 1.21 10.07
CA ALA A 233 9.59 1.18 10.68
C ALA A 233 10.29 -0.19 10.59
N GLN A 234 9.72 -1.15 9.84
CA GLN A 234 10.22 -2.52 9.83
C GLN A 234 11.17 -2.78 8.66
N GLU A 235 12.16 -3.63 8.93
CA GLU A 235 13.08 -4.14 7.93
C GLU A 235 12.37 -5.14 7.00
N ALA A 236 12.66 -5.06 5.69
CA ALA A 236 11.99 -5.80 4.62
C ALA A 236 11.96 -7.32 4.79
N VAL A 237 13.07 -7.91 5.29
CA VAL A 237 13.23 -9.36 5.43
C VAL A 237 13.20 -9.82 6.88
N SER A 238 12.67 -8.99 7.78
CA SER A 238 12.53 -9.33 9.18
C SER A 238 11.35 -10.27 9.44
N ARG A 239 11.42 -11.02 10.55
CA ARG A 239 10.29 -11.82 11.01
C ARG A 239 9.10 -10.93 11.40
N THR A 240 9.36 -9.77 11.98
CA THR A 240 8.33 -8.81 12.36
C THR A 240 7.55 -8.29 11.16
N LYS A 241 8.19 -8.16 9.98
CA LYS A 241 7.50 -7.78 8.74
C LYS A 241 6.57 -8.89 8.24
N LEU A 242 6.96 -10.14 8.35
CA LEU A 242 6.06 -11.26 8.04
C LEU A 242 4.86 -11.32 9.01
N ASP A 243 5.09 -11.05 10.30
CA ASP A 243 4.03 -11.00 11.29
C ASP A 243 3.08 -9.80 11.06
N ASP A 244 3.60 -8.64 10.64
CA ASP A 244 2.82 -7.49 10.18
C ASP A 244 1.86 -7.86 9.01
N CYS A 245 2.35 -8.62 8.03
CA CYS A 245 1.53 -9.12 6.93
C CYS A 245 0.41 -10.07 7.41
N LYS A 246 0.70 -10.95 8.38
CA LYS A 246 -0.31 -11.84 8.98
C LYS A 246 -1.35 -11.04 9.75
N ASP A 247 -0.93 -10.01 10.49
CA ASP A 247 -1.86 -9.16 11.22
C ASP A 247 -2.70 -8.30 10.26
N ALA A 248 -2.14 -7.89 9.12
CA ALA A 248 -2.88 -7.23 8.05
C ALA A 248 -4.00 -8.11 7.49
N GLY A 249 -3.75 -9.41 7.31
CA GLY A 249 -4.78 -10.38 6.89
C GLY A 249 -5.95 -10.49 7.86
N LYS A 250 -5.68 -10.46 9.18
CA LYS A 250 -6.73 -10.42 10.21
C LYS A 250 -7.45 -9.07 10.23
N ALA A 251 -6.70 -7.99 10.10
CA ALA A 251 -7.22 -6.63 10.17
C ALA A 251 -8.20 -6.33 9.04
N VAL A 252 -7.93 -6.74 7.80
CA VAL A 252 -8.86 -6.52 6.68
C VAL A 252 -10.20 -7.22 6.89
N LEU A 253 -10.21 -8.40 7.47
CA LEU A 253 -11.45 -9.11 7.81
C LEU A 253 -12.23 -8.40 8.92
N ASN A 254 -11.51 -7.80 9.88
CA ASN A 254 -12.13 -6.97 10.91
C ASN A 254 -12.75 -5.70 10.31
N LEU A 255 -12.06 -5.05 9.37
CA LEU A 255 -12.59 -3.88 8.63
C LEU A 255 -13.86 -4.27 7.85
N ILE A 256 -13.86 -5.43 7.15
CA ILE A 256 -15.04 -5.94 6.44
C ILE A 256 -16.19 -6.20 7.40
N LYS A 257 -15.93 -6.84 8.54
CA LYS A 257 -16.94 -7.17 9.55
C LYS A 257 -17.64 -5.93 10.09
N HIS A 258 -16.92 -4.84 10.28
CA HIS A 258 -17.44 -3.59 10.84
C HIS A 258 -17.82 -2.56 9.77
N ASP A 259 -17.70 -2.90 8.47
CA ASP A 259 -17.92 -2.01 7.31
C ASP A 259 -17.11 -0.70 7.40
N ILE A 260 -15.88 -0.77 7.95
CA ILE A 260 -14.98 0.39 8.05
C ILE A 260 -14.29 0.59 6.70
N LYS A 261 -14.45 1.78 6.14
CA LYS A 261 -13.98 2.13 4.78
C LYS A 261 -12.88 3.18 4.82
N PRO A 262 -12.09 3.31 3.74
CA PRO A 262 -11.14 4.40 3.61
C PRO A 262 -11.73 5.79 3.87
N SER A 263 -12.97 6.06 3.46
CA SER A 263 -13.64 7.34 3.74
C SER A 263 -13.88 7.64 5.23
N ASP A 264 -13.90 6.61 6.07
CA ASP A 264 -14.06 6.80 7.52
C ASP A 264 -12.71 7.17 8.17
N ILE A 265 -11.59 6.82 7.53
CA ILE A 265 -10.23 6.99 8.03
C ILE A 265 -9.55 8.20 7.37
N LEU A 266 -9.64 8.33 6.04
CA LEU A 266 -8.99 9.37 5.23
C LEU A 266 -9.71 10.72 5.38
N THR A 267 -9.70 11.25 6.59
CA THR A 267 -10.30 12.55 6.93
C THR A 267 -9.29 13.68 6.73
N ARG A 268 -9.76 14.91 6.69
CA ARG A 268 -8.89 16.10 6.66
C ARG A 268 -7.83 16.06 7.77
N LYS A 269 -8.19 15.67 8.99
CA LYS A 269 -7.28 15.56 10.13
C LYS A 269 -6.22 14.47 9.91
N ALA A 270 -6.58 13.34 9.29
CA ALA A 270 -5.63 12.29 8.97
C ALA A 270 -4.54 12.80 8.00
N PHE A 271 -4.92 13.58 6.98
CA PHE A 271 -3.96 14.22 6.09
C PHE A 271 -3.08 15.25 6.81
N GLU A 272 -3.63 16.04 7.73
CA GLU A 272 -2.84 16.96 8.55
C GLU A 272 -1.83 16.21 9.44
N ASN A 273 -2.20 15.05 10.01
CA ASN A 273 -1.28 14.17 10.72
C ASN A 273 -0.15 13.64 9.82
N ALA A 274 -0.49 13.17 8.62
CA ALA A 274 0.50 12.67 7.67
C ALA A 274 1.50 13.75 7.25
N ILE A 275 1.03 14.97 7.00
CA ILE A 275 1.89 16.13 6.70
C ILE A 275 2.81 16.44 7.91
N THR A 276 2.24 16.45 9.11
CA THR A 276 2.99 16.71 10.35
C THR A 276 4.13 15.70 10.54
N VAL A 277 3.84 14.41 10.41
CA VAL A 277 4.85 13.35 10.54
C VAL A 277 5.90 13.46 9.44
N SER A 278 5.50 13.68 8.18
CA SER A 278 6.43 13.83 7.07
C SER A 278 7.41 14.99 7.29
N ILE A 279 6.94 16.12 7.79
CA ILE A 279 7.78 17.29 8.10
C ILE A 279 8.70 17.00 9.28
N ALA A 280 8.16 16.40 10.35
CA ALA A 280 8.93 16.08 11.57
C ALA A 280 10.11 15.12 11.27
N LEU A 281 9.96 14.25 10.29
CA LEU A 281 10.99 13.29 9.85
C LEU A 281 11.96 13.87 8.81
N GLY A 282 11.81 15.12 8.38
CA GLY A 282 12.59 15.66 7.28
C GLY A 282 12.34 14.92 5.95
N GLY A 283 11.08 14.53 5.72
CA GLY A 283 10.70 13.66 4.62
C GLY A 283 10.80 14.29 3.23
N SER A 284 10.75 13.45 2.21
CA SER A 284 10.84 13.82 0.80
C SER A 284 9.71 14.76 0.36
N THR A 285 10.06 15.79 -0.43
CA THR A 285 9.10 16.71 -1.04
C THR A 285 8.10 16.03 -1.98
N ASN A 286 8.40 14.82 -2.49
CA ASN A 286 7.45 14.01 -3.25
C ASN A 286 6.18 13.68 -2.46
N ALA A 287 6.25 13.67 -1.12
CA ALA A 287 5.07 13.46 -0.28
C ALA A 287 3.99 14.54 -0.51
N VAL A 288 4.37 15.78 -0.85
CA VAL A 288 3.41 16.84 -1.19
C VAL A 288 2.58 16.42 -2.40
N LEU A 289 3.26 16.01 -3.49
CA LEU A 289 2.63 15.56 -4.73
C LEU A 289 1.71 14.35 -4.49
N HIS A 290 2.15 13.42 -3.66
CA HIS A 290 1.43 12.16 -3.44
C HIS A 290 0.26 12.33 -2.47
N LEU A 291 0.40 13.07 -1.39
CA LEU A 291 -0.70 13.33 -0.46
C LEU A 291 -1.82 14.14 -1.11
N LEU A 292 -1.48 15.10 -2.00
CA LEU A 292 -2.49 15.83 -2.79
C LEU A 292 -3.28 14.87 -3.70
N ALA A 293 -2.60 13.93 -4.40
CA ALA A 293 -3.28 12.98 -5.27
C ALA A 293 -4.15 11.97 -4.50
N ILE A 294 -3.69 11.50 -3.34
CA ILE A 294 -4.46 10.61 -2.47
C ILE A 294 -5.68 11.36 -1.91
N ALA A 295 -5.51 12.60 -1.45
CA ALA A 295 -6.60 13.43 -0.94
C ALA A 295 -7.66 13.69 -2.02
N HIS A 296 -7.24 14.00 -3.26
CA HIS A 296 -8.13 14.13 -4.40
C HIS A 296 -8.92 12.84 -4.66
N SER A 297 -8.25 11.68 -4.66
CA SER A 297 -8.88 10.37 -4.83
C SER A 297 -9.88 10.04 -3.70
N ALA A 298 -9.63 10.56 -2.49
CA ALA A 298 -10.50 10.39 -1.32
C ALA A 298 -11.63 11.44 -1.23
N GLY A 299 -11.68 12.41 -2.16
CA GLY A 299 -12.63 13.53 -2.09
C GLY A 299 -12.35 14.51 -0.95
N VAL A 300 -11.14 14.54 -0.41
CA VAL A 300 -10.72 15.44 0.69
C VAL A 300 -10.02 16.66 0.11
N LYS A 301 -10.49 17.85 0.48
CA LYS A 301 -9.84 19.09 0.06
C LYS A 301 -8.50 19.24 0.79
N LEU A 302 -7.41 19.24 0.01
CA LEU A 302 -6.04 19.48 0.46
C LEU A 302 -5.35 20.37 -0.56
N GLU A 303 -4.62 21.39 -0.11
CA GLU A 303 -3.95 22.39 -0.95
C GLU A 303 -2.47 22.50 -0.58
N MET A 304 -1.64 23.01 -1.47
CA MET A 304 -0.20 23.18 -1.21
C MET A 304 0.08 24.09 -0.02
N ASP A 305 -0.75 25.11 0.20
CA ASP A 305 -0.62 26.03 1.32
C ASP A 305 -0.81 25.37 2.69
N ASP A 306 -1.49 24.20 2.73
CA ASP A 306 -1.63 23.42 3.96
C ASP A 306 -0.27 22.93 4.47
N PHE A 307 0.59 22.49 3.56
CA PHE A 307 1.95 22.03 3.93
C PHE A 307 2.75 23.19 4.53
N THR A 308 2.70 24.36 3.92
CA THR A 308 3.36 25.57 4.44
C THR A 308 2.79 25.97 5.80
N ARG A 309 1.46 25.97 5.96
CA ARG A 309 0.78 26.33 7.21
C ARG A 309 1.12 25.37 8.35
N ILE A 310 1.15 24.09 8.08
CA ILE A 310 1.50 23.05 9.07
C ILE A 310 2.99 23.15 9.38
N GLY A 311 3.85 23.25 8.36
CA GLY A 311 5.31 23.31 8.50
C GLY A 311 5.81 24.45 9.37
N LYS A 312 5.12 25.61 9.37
CA LYS A 312 5.46 26.72 10.27
C LYS A 312 5.38 26.36 11.77
N ARG A 313 4.70 25.28 12.14
CA ARG A 313 4.44 24.89 13.53
C ARG A 313 5.12 23.59 13.91
N VAL A 314 5.61 22.83 12.94
CA VAL A 314 6.20 21.49 13.13
C VAL A 314 7.72 21.60 13.02
N PRO A 315 8.48 21.33 14.10
CA PRO A 315 9.93 21.26 14.00
C PRO A 315 10.35 19.97 13.29
N VAL A 316 11.48 20.01 12.61
CA VAL A 316 12.18 18.79 12.18
C VAL A 316 12.78 18.15 13.43
N ILE A 317 12.39 16.90 13.70
CA ILE A 317 12.83 16.14 14.89
C ILE A 317 13.97 15.19 14.51
N ALA A 318 13.91 14.62 13.29
CA ALA A 318 14.89 13.67 12.80
C ALA A 318 15.54 14.23 11.52
N ASP A 319 16.83 14.50 11.61
CA ASP A 319 17.66 14.84 10.45
C ASP A 319 18.17 13.55 9.82
N VAL A 320 17.32 12.94 9.00
CA VAL A 320 17.57 11.64 8.37
C VAL A 320 18.02 11.85 6.93
N ARG A 321 19.08 11.14 6.52
CA ARG A 321 19.55 11.23 5.13
C ARG A 321 18.47 10.86 4.11
N PRO A 322 18.45 11.56 2.94
CA PRO A 322 19.24 12.72 2.54
C PRO A 322 18.61 13.99 3.08
N SER A 323 19.31 14.76 3.88
CA SER A 323 18.88 16.07 4.37
C SER A 323 19.60 17.16 3.58
#